data_7776a741df41cff516590332e682cd04
#
_entry.id   7776a741df41cff516590332e682cd04
#
_cell.length_a   1.000
_cell.length_b   1.000
_cell.length_c   1.000
_cell.angle_alpha   90.00
_cell.angle_beta   90.00
_cell.angle_gamma   90.00
#
_symmetry.space_group_name_H-M   'P 1'
#
loop_
_entity.id
_entity.type
_entity.pdbx_description
1 polymer ?
#
loop_
_entity_poly.entity_id
_entity_poly.type
_entity_poly.pdbx_seq_one_letter_code
_entity_poly.pdbx_strand_id
1 'polypeptide(L)'
;VQVHAAHGWLFSQFLSPYYNKRTDEFGGSLENRARFFVKAVEAVREAVGPAFPIEARISGDDLSDTGIGMDECIEVAKMLDGKVDLINVSCGNHEDPALFCRTHPSAFFKRGVNVYLAAEIKKHVKTPVACVGSLNDPAQMEEIIAGGESDYVEIGRALVADPYIPEKALRDEAEDITPCLRCYECFGETVQCENIKCAVNPKIGLQLFSRNGFAPAAEKKRVLVAGGGPAGMQAAITLAGRGHEVTLVEKADKLGGNLHPAGAAYFKRDIAKFCQVLINRVHKA
;
A
#
# COMPACT_ATOMS: atom_id res chain seq x y z
N VAL A 1 -1.40 17.63 -3.04
CA VAL A 1 -2.55 17.00 -3.74
C VAL A 1 -2.03 16.00 -4.77
N GLN A 2 -2.72 14.86 -4.98
CA GLN A 2 -2.37 13.89 -6.02
C GLN A 2 -3.39 13.98 -7.18
N VAL A 3 -2.89 14.21 -8.40
CA VAL A 3 -3.67 14.15 -9.63
C VAL A 3 -3.51 12.74 -10.22
N HIS A 4 -4.61 11.98 -10.29
CA HIS A 4 -4.56 10.54 -10.54
C HIS A 4 -4.87 10.19 -12.01
N ALA A 5 -3.86 9.76 -12.75
CA ALA A 5 -3.94 9.37 -14.16
C ALA A 5 -3.49 7.92 -14.41
N ALA A 6 -3.82 7.01 -13.49
CA ALA A 6 -3.54 5.58 -13.60
C ALA A 6 -4.82 4.74 -13.47
N HIS A 7 -4.70 3.44 -13.70
CA HIS A 7 -5.65 2.38 -13.33
C HIS A 7 -7.00 2.40 -14.05
N GLY A 8 -7.13 3.07 -15.21
CA GLY A 8 -8.40 3.16 -15.93
C GLY A 8 -9.34 4.27 -15.44
N TRP A 9 -8.89 5.16 -14.53
CA TRP A 9 -9.66 6.33 -14.12
C TRP A 9 -9.64 7.43 -15.19
N LEU A 10 -10.40 8.51 -15.01
CA LEU A 10 -10.70 9.51 -16.03
C LEU A 10 -9.47 9.94 -16.86
N PHE A 11 -8.39 10.41 -16.24
CA PHE A 11 -7.21 10.84 -17.00
C PHE A 11 -6.48 9.68 -17.66
N SER A 12 -6.45 8.51 -17.05
CA SER A 12 -5.92 7.28 -17.65
C SER A 12 -6.71 6.88 -18.89
N GLN A 13 -8.03 7.04 -18.87
CA GLN A 13 -8.88 6.77 -20.06
C GLN A 13 -8.59 7.74 -21.21
N PHE A 14 -8.26 9.00 -20.93
CA PHE A 14 -7.82 9.94 -21.97
C PHE A 14 -6.44 9.57 -22.53
N LEU A 15 -5.52 9.12 -21.69
CA LEU A 15 -4.18 8.70 -22.11
C LEU A 15 -4.20 7.44 -22.97
N SER A 16 -5.03 6.46 -22.62
CA SER A 16 -5.05 5.15 -23.25
C SER A 16 -5.69 5.19 -24.65
N PRO A 17 -4.99 4.71 -25.71
CA PRO A 17 -5.57 4.61 -27.05
C PRO A 17 -6.71 3.57 -27.12
N TYR A 18 -6.81 2.68 -26.14
CA TYR A 18 -7.91 1.73 -26.03
C TYR A 18 -9.25 2.43 -25.76
N TYR A 19 -9.27 3.40 -24.82
CA TYR A 19 -10.49 4.12 -24.45
C TYR A 19 -10.69 5.38 -25.27
N ASN A 20 -9.62 6.13 -25.54
CA ASN A 20 -9.69 7.42 -26.21
C ASN A 20 -9.75 7.26 -27.72
N LYS A 21 -10.98 7.25 -28.26
CA LYS A 21 -11.26 7.22 -29.70
C LYS A 21 -11.62 8.62 -30.27
N ARG A 22 -11.32 9.68 -29.51
CA ARG A 22 -11.60 11.07 -29.93
C ARG A 22 -10.76 11.47 -31.13
N THR A 23 -11.32 12.37 -31.93
CA THR A 23 -10.67 12.93 -33.12
C THR A 23 -10.44 14.43 -33.02
N ASP A 24 -10.74 15.01 -31.86
CA ASP A 24 -10.48 16.41 -31.53
C ASP A 24 -9.10 16.61 -30.87
N GLU A 25 -8.87 17.80 -30.32
CA GLU A 25 -7.61 18.18 -29.65
C GLU A 25 -7.24 17.35 -28.40
N PHE A 26 -8.12 16.46 -27.95
CA PHE A 26 -7.91 15.57 -26.81
C PHE A 26 -7.75 14.09 -27.22
N GLY A 27 -7.64 13.78 -28.52
CA GLY A 27 -7.50 12.42 -29.03
C GLY A 27 -6.48 12.29 -30.16
N GLY A 28 -6.21 11.06 -30.58
CA GLY A 28 -5.24 10.74 -31.61
C GLY A 28 -3.81 10.64 -31.08
N SER A 29 -2.96 11.65 -31.30
CA SER A 29 -1.55 11.62 -30.86
C SER A 29 -1.42 11.56 -29.33
N LEU A 30 -0.26 11.12 -28.85
CA LEU A 30 0.01 11.04 -27.41
C LEU A 30 -0.11 12.42 -26.74
N GLU A 31 0.39 13.49 -27.39
CA GLU A 31 0.32 14.86 -26.88
C GLU A 31 -1.15 15.31 -26.70
N ASN A 32 -2.00 14.95 -27.65
CA ASN A 32 -3.43 15.24 -27.55
C ASN A 32 -4.11 14.43 -26.45
N ARG A 33 -3.82 13.14 -26.36
CA ARG A 33 -4.35 12.27 -25.30
C ARG A 33 -3.90 12.71 -23.90
N ALA A 34 -2.66 13.21 -23.76
CA ALA A 34 -2.10 13.73 -22.51
C ALA A 34 -2.60 15.14 -22.16
N ARG A 35 -3.09 15.91 -23.12
CA ARG A 35 -3.46 17.33 -22.97
C ARG A 35 -4.41 17.58 -21.79
N PHE A 36 -5.42 16.75 -21.62
CA PHE A 36 -6.38 16.95 -20.53
C PHE A 36 -5.74 16.78 -19.16
N PHE A 37 -4.87 15.77 -19.00
CA PHE A 37 -4.16 15.53 -17.77
C PHE A 37 -3.16 16.66 -17.44
N VAL A 38 -2.37 17.09 -18.43
CA VAL A 38 -1.42 18.19 -18.26
C VAL A 38 -2.13 19.48 -17.90
N LYS A 39 -3.23 19.84 -18.61
CA LYS A 39 -4.05 21.01 -18.28
C LYS A 39 -4.62 20.94 -16.85
N ALA A 40 -5.02 19.76 -16.38
CA ALA A 40 -5.52 19.60 -15.01
C ALA A 40 -4.40 19.84 -13.98
N VAL A 41 -3.19 19.34 -14.21
CA VAL A 41 -2.02 19.62 -13.36
C VAL A 41 -1.72 21.11 -13.32
N GLU A 42 -1.71 21.79 -14.47
CA GLU A 42 -1.47 23.22 -14.59
C GLU A 42 -2.54 24.05 -13.84
N ALA A 43 -3.81 23.70 -14.00
CA ALA A 43 -4.91 24.35 -13.29
C ALA A 43 -4.82 24.14 -11.77
N VAL A 44 -4.42 22.95 -11.31
CA VAL A 44 -4.18 22.70 -9.88
C VAL A 44 -3.03 23.56 -9.38
N ARG A 45 -1.91 23.64 -10.13
CA ARG A 45 -0.76 24.47 -9.77
C ARG A 45 -1.14 25.96 -9.66
N GLU A 46 -1.93 26.45 -10.61
CA GLU A 46 -2.45 27.83 -10.58
C GLU A 46 -3.29 28.07 -9.33
N ALA A 47 -4.17 27.13 -8.99
CA ALA A 47 -5.09 27.27 -7.86
C ALA A 47 -4.39 27.20 -6.48
N VAL A 48 -3.38 26.35 -6.32
CA VAL A 48 -2.73 26.10 -5.01
C VAL A 48 -1.42 26.89 -4.83
N GLY A 49 -0.89 27.49 -5.90
CA GLY A 49 0.36 28.24 -5.87
C GLY A 49 1.64 27.37 -5.92
N PRO A 50 2.82 28.01 -5.99
CA PRO A 50 4.08 27.31 -6.25
C PRO A 50 4.60 26.47 -5.08
N ALA A 51 4.20 26.78 -3.85
CA ALA A 51 4.73 26.12 -2.65
C ALA A 51 3.91 24.88 -2.21
N PHE A 52 2.75 24.64 -2.81
CA PHE A 52 1.90 23.51 -2.43
C PHE A 52 2.30 22.24 -3.20
N PRO A 53 2.63 21.12 -2.52
CA PRO A 53 3.06 19.91 -3.20
C PRO A 53 1.98 19.32 -4.11
N ILE A 54 2.32 19.08 -5.35
CA ILE A 54 1.51 18.38 -6.35
C ILE A 54 2.21 17.09 -6.75
N GLU A 55 1.50 16.01 -6.64
CA GLU A 55 1.90 14.69 -7.11
C GLU A 55 1.07 14.29 -8.32
N ALA A 56 1.72 13.75 -9.34
CA ALA A 56 1.06 13.12 -10.48
C ALA A 56 1.23 11.61 -10.38
N ARG A 57 0.11 10.87 -10.35
CA ARG A 57 0.16 9.41 -10.37
C ARG A 57 -0.16 8.88 -11.76
N ILE A 58 0.77 8.11 -12.33
CA ILE A 58 0.63 7.48 -13.65
C ILE A 58 0.79 5.96 -13.56
N SER A 59 0.24 5.21 -14.51
CA SER A 59 0.69 3.85 -14.78
C SER A 59 2.01 3.92 -15.55
N GLY A 60 3.02 3.20 -15.12
CA GLY A 60 4.25 3.06 -15.91
C GLY A 60 4.07 2.13 -17.11
N ASP A 61 3.04 1.27 -17.05
CA ASP A 61 2.62 0.37 -18.11
C ASP A 61 1.22 -0.16 -17.77
N ASP A 62 0.29 -0.11 -18.70
CA ASP A 62 -1.04 -0.71 -18.52
C ASP A 62 -0.99 -2.26 -18.62
N LEU A 63 0.14 -2.81 -19.08
CA LEU A 63 0.35 -4.26 -19.30
C LEU A 63 -0.71 -4.89 -20.24
N SER A 64 -1.22 -4.10 -21.16
CA SER A 64 -2.22 -4.48 -22.13
C SER A 64 -1.73 -4.12 -23.53
N ASP A 65 -1.91 -5.03 -24.50
CA ASP A 65 -1.50 -4.81 -25.89
C ASP A 65 -2.18 -3.58 -26.55
N THR A 66 -3.26 -3.10 -25.95
CA THR A 66 -4.06 -1.98 -26.47
C THR A 66 -4.00 -0.73 -25.58
N GLY A 67 -3.35 -0.83 -24.42
CA GLY A 67 -3.18 0.26 -23.46
C GLY A 67 -2.00 1.17 -23.76
N ILE A 68 -1.64 1.99 -22.79
CA ILE A 68 -0.41 2.79 -22.82
C ILE A 68 0.75 1.94 -22.27
N GLY A 69 1.81 1.81 -23.05
CA GLY A 69 3.03 1.08 -22.66
C GLY A 69 4.12 1.99 -22.08
N MET A 70 5.24 1.38 -21.65
CA MET A 70 6.34 2.07 -21.00
C MET A 70 6.86 3.28 -21.81
N ASP A 71 7.06 3.13 -23.13
CA ASP A 71 7.61 4.20 -23.97
C ASP A 71 6.72 5.45 -23.95
N GLU A 72 5.41 5.27 -24.10
CA GLU A 72 4.46 6.39 -24.03
C GLU A 72 4.36 6.95 -22.59
N CYS A 73 4.47 6.11 -21.56
CA CYS A 73 4.47 6.56 -20.16
C CYS A 73 5.69 7.42 -19.85
N ILE A 74 6.86 7.11 -20.42
CA ILE A 74 8.07 7.95 -20.32
C ILE A 74 7.81 9.33 -20.96
N GLU A 75 7.20 9.39 -22.13
CA GLU A 75 6.88 10.67 -22.77
C GLU A 75 5.85 11.48 -21.95
N VAL A 76 4.85 10.84 -21.37
CA VAL A 76 3.92 11.50 -20.43
C VAL A 76 4.67 12.03 -19.20
N ALA A 77 5.58 11.26 -18.62
CA ALA A 77 6.40 11.70 -17.50
C ALA A 77 7.27 12.93 -17.85
N LYS A 78 7.86 12.98 -19.06
CA LYS A 78 8.59 14.15 -19.57
C LYS A 78 7.68 15.38 -19.71
N MET A 79 6.42 15.21 -20.12
CA MET A 79 5.45 16.33 -20.20
C MET A 79 5.11 16.90 -18.82
N LEU A 80 5.26 16.12 -17.76
CA LEU A 80 5.02 16.50 -16.36
C LEU A 80 6.27 17.04 -15.67
N ASP A 81 7.47 16.79 -16.24
CA ASP A 81 8.75 17.16 -15.64
C ASP A 81 8.83 18.66 -15.35
N GLY A 82 9.09 19.01 -14.10
CA GLY A 82 9.09 20.39 -13.61
C GLY A 82 7.71 21.04 -13.41
N LYS A 83 6.59 20.36 -13.75
CA LYS A 83 5.23 20.85 -13.49
C LYS A 83 4.65 20.32 -12.19
N VAL A 84 5.14 19.19 -11.72
CA VAL A 84 4.77 18.53 -10.47
C VAL A 84 6.00 18.36 -9.57
N ASP A 85 5.76 18.13 -8.28
CA ASP A 85 6.83 17.95 -7.29
C ASP A 85 7.21 16.48 -7.11
N LEU A 86 6.34 15.56 -7.55
CA LEU A 86 6.55 14.11 -7.47
C LEU A 86 5.77 13.39 -8.58
N ILE A 87 6.40 12.41 -9.21
CA ILE A 87 5.76 11.47 -10.13
C ILE A 87 5.66 10.10 -9.44
N ASN A 88 4.44 9.68 -9.12
CA ASN A 88 4.17 8.36 -8.56
C ASN A 88 3.90 7.36 -9.69
N VAL A 89 4.68 6.29 -9.73
CA VAL A 89 4.59 5.29 -10.79
C VAL A 89 3.94 4.01 -10.25
N SER A 90 2.74 3.76 -10.73
CA SER A 90 1.96 2.55 -10.51
C SER A 90 1.96 1.65 -11.75
N CYS A 91 1.02 0.71 -11.85
CA CYS A 91 0.96 -0.27 -12.93
C CYS A 91 -0.45 -0.78 -13.15
N GLY A 92 -0.75 -1.12 -14.40
CA GLY A 92 -1.96 -1.87 -14.76
C GLY A 92 -3.23 -1.04 -14.79
N ASN A 93 -4.34 -1.75 -15.01
CA ASN A 93 -5.65 -1.19 -15.22
C ASN A 93 -6.68 -2.02 -14.43
N HIS A 94 -7.74 -1.39 -13.94
CA HIS A 94 -8.80 -2.07 -13.16
C HIS A 94 -9.86 -2.76 -14.04
N GLU A 95 -9.96 -2.40 -15.30
CA GLU A 95 -11.01 -2.94 -16.17
C GLU A 95 -10.71 -4.37 -16.63
N ASP A 96 -9.42 -4.72 -16.72
CA ASP A 96 -9.02 -6.11 -16.91
C ASP A 96 -8.81 -6.79 -15.55
N PRO A 97 -9.68 -7.75 -15.16
CA PRO A 97 -9.53 -8.48 -13.90
C PRO A 97 -8.17 -9.20 -13.76
N ALA A 98 -7.56 -9.61 -14.88
CA ALA A 98 -6.23 -10.23 -14.87
C ALA A 98 -5.14 -9.22 -14.48
N LEU A 99 -5.31 -7.93 -14.76
CA LEU A 99 -4.37 -6.87 -14.45
C LEU A 99 -4.59 -6.24 -13.07
N PHE A 100 -5.76 -6.44 -12.46
CA PHE A 100 -6.06 -5.96 -11.11
C PHE A 100 -5.00 -6.42 -10.08
N CYS A 101 -4.52 -7.65 -10.20
CA CYS A 101 -3.49 -8.17 -9.32
C CYS A 101 -2.07 -7.59 -9.57
N ARG A 102 -1.85 -6.84 -10.65
CA ARG A 102 -0.64 -6.06 -10.91
C ARG A 102 -0.77 -4.64 -10.37
N THR A 103 -1.95 -4.05 -10.52
CA THR A 103 -2.28 -2.76 -9.87
C THR A 103 -2.21 -2.87 -8.34
N HIS A 104 -2.68 -3.98 -7.80
CA HIS A 104 -2.68 -4.27 -6.35
C HIS A 104 -2.03 -5.63 -6.08
N PRO A 105 -0.69 -5.75 -6.13
CA PRO A 105 -0.05 -7.06 -6.08
C PRO A 105 -0.46 -7.90 -4.86
N SER A 106 -0.91 -9.13 -5.13
CA SER A 106 -1.32 -10.11 -4.11
C SER A 106 -0.12 -10.86 -3.52
N ALA A 107 -0.40 -11.79 -2.60
CA ALA A 107 0.63 -12.65 -2.00
C ALA A 107 1.36 -13.54 -3.02
N PHE A 108 0.78 -13.79 -4.19
CA PHE A 108 1.39 -14.60 -5.24
C PHE A 108 2.48 -13.88 -6.04
N PHE A 109 2.58 -12.56 -5.93
CA PHE A 109 3.62 -11.76 -6.57
C PHE A 109 4.78 -11.47 -5.61
N LYS A 110 5.98 -11.35 -6.16
CA LYS A 110 7.11 -10.84 -5.38
C LYS A 110 6.82 -9.41 -4.89
N ARG A 111 7.39 -9.03 -3.76
CA ARG A 111 7.32 -7.66 -3.28
C ARG A 111 8.07 -6.73 -4.21
N GLY A 112 7.58 -5.49 -4.36
CA GLY A 112 8.19 -4.51 -5.24
C GLY A 112 8.11 -4.89 -6.72
N VAL A 113 7.12 -5.69 -7.14
CA VAL A 113 6.98 -6.21 -8.51
C VAL A 113 6.90 -5.11 -9.58
N ASN A 114 6.54 -3.89 -9.21
CA ASN A 114 6.39 -2.74 -10.10
C ASN A 114 7.52 -1.71 -9.98
N VAL A 115 8.53 -1.93 -9.13
CA VAL A 115 9.65 -0.98 -8.90
C VAL A 115 10.40 -0.67 -10.19
N TYR A 116 10.60 -1.65 -11.06
CA TYR A 116 11.29 -1.48 -12.34
C TYR A 116 10.67 -0.40 -13.25
N LEU A 117 9.35 -0.17 -13.14
CA LEU A 117 8.65 0.87 -13.90
C LEU A 117 9.07 2.27 -13.42
N ALA A 118 9.15 2.47 -12.12
CA ALA A 118 9.63 3.72 -11.55
C ALA A 118 11.11 3.94 -11.86
N ALA A 119 11.92 2.88 -11.75
CA ALA A 119 13.34 2.92 -12.04
C ALA A 119 13.63 3.30 -13.51
N GLU A 120 12.79 2.83 -14.45
CA GLU A 120 12.94 3.21 -15.85
C GLU A 120 12.54 4.66 -16.10
N ILE A 121 11.36 5.10 -15.63
CA ILE A 121 10.87 6.47 -15.78
C ILE A 121 11.84 7.48 -15.17
N LYS A 122 12.40 7.17 -13.99
CA LYS A 122 13.36 8.03 -13.28
C LYS A 122 14.60 8.41 -14.13
N LYS A 123 15.02 7.56 -15.03
CA LYS A 123 16.17 7.85 -15.94
C LYS A 123 15.90 8.98 -16.91
N HIS A 124 14.64 9.34 -17.13
CA HIS A 124 14.20 10.25 -18.19
C HIS A 124 13.66 11.59 -17.69
N VAL A 125 13.51 11.77 -16.36
CA VAL A 125 12.97 12.99 -15.74
C VAL A 125 13.87 13.49 -14.63
N LYS A 126 13.73 14.78 -14.28
CA LYS A 126 14.42 15.41 -13.13
C LYS A 126 13.53 15.49 -11.91
N THR A 127 12.22 15.54 -12.11
CA THR A 127 11.24 15.50 -11.04
C THR A 127 11.41 14.19 -10.25
N PRO A 128 11.45 14.23 -8.92
CA PRO A 128 11.53 13.03 -8.10
C PRO A 128 10.47 12.00 -8.45
N VAL A 129 10.84 10.72 -8.38
CA VAL A 129 9.96 9.60 -8.71
C VAL A 129 9.71 8.73 -7.49
N ALA A 130 8.43 8.39 -7.27
CA ALA A 130 8.02 7.44 -6.26
C ALA A 130 7.59 6.11 -6.89
N CYS A 131 8.00 5.00 -6.28
CA CYS A 131 7.48 3.68 -6.61
C CYS A 131 6.39 3.23 -5.65
N VAL A 132 5.45 2.43 -6.13
CA VAL A 132 4.39 1.82 -5.32
C VAL A 132 4.13 0.38 -5.74
N GLY A 133 3.75 -0.47 -4.80
CA GLY A 133 3.28 -1.81 -5.12
C GLY A 133 3.85 -2.91 -4.23
N SER A 134 3.06 -3.33 -3.26
CA SER A 134 3.38 -4.47 -2.39
C SER A 134 4.64 -4.31 -1.53
N LEU A 135 4.96 -3.09 -1.12
CA LEU A 135 6.08 -2.77 -0.22
C LEU A 135 5.56 -2.65 1.21
N ASN A 136 6.26 -3.24 2.18
CA ASN A 136 5.96 -3.16 3.61
C ASN A 136 7.15 -3.54 4.50
N ASP A 137 8.33 -3.74 3.93
CA ASP A 137 9.56 -4.06 4.63
C ASP A 137 10.51 -2.87 4.53
N PRO A 138 10.86 -2.20 5.65
CA PRO A 138 11.76 -1.04 5.63
C PRO A 138 13.12 -1.33 4.99
N ALA A 139 13.69 -2.52 5.22
CA ALA A 139 14.97 -2.89 4.63
C ALA A 139 14.89 -2.93 3.09
N GLN A 140 13.82 -3.54 2.53
CA GLN A 140 13.61 -3.55 1.09
C GLN A 140 13.37 -2.14 0.53
N MET A 141 12.65 -1.28 1.27
CA MET A 141 12.41 0.11 0.86
C MET A 141 13.71 0.90 0.82
N GLU A 142 14.58 0.70 1.81
CA GLU A 142 15.91 1.31 1.85
C GLU A 142 16.80 0.83 0.70
N GLU A 143 16.80 -0.47 0.39
CA GLU A 143 17.52 -1.03 -0.75
C GLU A 143 17.11 -0.39 -2.08
N ILE A 144 15.81 -0.15 -2.30
CA ILE A 144 15.28 0.50 -3.51
C ILE A 144 15.80 1.94 -3.63
N ILE A 145 15.77 2.70 -2.53
CA ILE A 145 16.22 4.11 -2.53
C ILE A 145 17.74 4.19 -2.66
N ALA A 146 18.48 3.41 -1.86
CA ALA A 146 19.94 3.37 -1.91
C ALA A 146 20.47 2.85 -3.25
N GLY A 147 19.74 1.93 -3.88
CA GLY A 147 20.02 1.43 -5.24
C GLY A 147 19.70 2.43 -6.35
N GLY A 148 19.08 3.58 -6.03
CA GLY A 148 18.73 4.61 -7.00
C GLY A 148 17.54 4.25 -7.90
N GLU A 149 16.79 3.20 -7.57
CA GLU A 149 15.63 2.75 -8.37
C GLU A 149 14.43 3.69 -8.23
N SER A 150 14.32 4.41 -7.11
CA SER A 150 13.28 5.39 -6.83
C SER A 150 13.79 6.45 -5.84
N ASP A 151 13.17 7.63 -5.80
CA ASP A 151 13.50 8.67 -4.81
C ASP A 151 12.64 8.54 -3.56
N TYR A 152 11.43 8.00 -3.72
CA TYR A 152 10.47 7.77 -2.66
C TYR A 152 9.80 6.40 -2.80
N VAL A 153 9.33 5.86 -1.70
CA VAL A 153 8.50 4.65 -1.66
C VAL A 153 7.14 4.98 -1.09
N GLU A 154 6.08 4.65 -1.83
CA GLU A 154 4.72 4.80 -1.35
C GLU A 154 4.12 3.48 -0.90
N ILE A 155 3.45 3.51 0.25
CA ILE A 155 2.81 2.36 0.85
C ILE A 155 1.35 2.68 1.21
N GLY A 156 0.41 1.86 0.72
CA GLY A 156 -1.02 2.00 1.04
C GLY A 156 -1.49 0.91 1.99
N ARG A 157 -1.71 -0.31 1.49
CA ARG A 157 -2.21 -1.44 2.28
C ARG A 157 -1.32 -1.81 3.48
N ALA A 158 -0.03 -1.51 3.42
CA ALA A 158 0.88 -1.70 4.54
C ALA A 158 0.47 -0.81 5.72
N LEU A 159 0.10 0.46 5.48
CA LEU A 159 -0.40 1.38 6.52
C LEU A 159 -1.78 0.98 7.05
N VAL A 160 -2.60 0.28 6.26
CA VAL A 160 -3.85 -0.33 6.74
C VAL A 160 -3.56 -1.44 7.77
N ALA A 161 -2.51 -2.24 7.53
CA ALA A 161 -2.08 -3.29 8.44
C ALA A 161 -1.37 -2.74 9.68
N ASP A 162 -0.49 -1.74 9.50
CA ASP A 162 0.26 -1.08 10.56
C ASP A 162 0.50 0.41 10.22
N PRO A 163 -0.28 1.34 10.80
CA PRO A 163 -0.14 2.77 10.52
C PRO A 163 1.16 3.38 11.04
N TYR A 164 1.89 2.67 11.89
CA TYR A 164 3.12 3.14 12.54
C TYR A 164 4.41 2.64 11.85
N ILE A 165 4.32 2.10 10.62
CA ILE A 165 5.50 1.62 9.88
C ILE A 165 6.62 2.67 9.82
N PRO A 166 6.36 3.96 9.44
CA PRO A 166 7.43 4.94 9.36
C PRO A 166 8.10 5.21 10.73
N GLU A 167 7.31 5.29 11.80
CA GLU A 167 7.85 5.51 13.14
C GLU A 167 8.68 4.32 13.62
N LYS A 168 8.22 3.09 13.38
CA LYS A 168 8.93 1.86 13.73
C LYS A 168 10.22 1.71 12.94
N ALA A 169 10.18 2.02 11.64
CA ALA A 169 11.39 2.03 10.81
C ALA A 169 12.43 3.03 11.34
N LEU A 170 11.99 4.24 11.73
CA LEU A 170 12.88 5.27 12.28
C LEU A 170 13.50 4.88 13.62
N ARG A 171 12.83 4.00 14.40
CA ARG A 171 13.30 3.51 15.71
C ARG A 171 14.04 2.17 15.62
N ASP A 172 14.26 1.64 14.43
CA ASP A 172 14.83 0.31 14.20
C ASP A 172 14.03 -0.83 14.87
N GLU A 173 12.68 -0.69 14.85
CA GLU A 173 11.71 -1.64 15.41
C GLU A 173 11.01 -2.45 14.30
N ALA A 174 11.73 -2.84 13.25
CA ALA A 174 11.16 -3.52 12.09
C ALA A 174 10.51 -4.88 12.43
N GLU A 175 10.97 -5.56 13.47
CA GLU A 175 10.41 -6.82 13.97
C GLU A 175 9.02 -6.66 14.60
N ASP A 176 8.63 -5.45 15.00
CA ASP A 176 7.31 -5.14 15.56
C ASP A 176 6.30 -4.65 14.49
N ILE A 177 6.71 -4.54 13.23
CA ILE A 177 5.83 -4.16 12.14
C ILE A 177 4.88 -5.29 11.78
N THR A 178 3.56 -5.03 11.88
CA THR A 178 2.52 -5.94 11.40
C THR A 178 2.52 -5.99 9.87
N PRO A 179 2.89 -7.10 9.22
CA PRO A 179 2.97 -7.15 7.78
C PRO A 179 1.59 -7.19 7.13
N CYS A 180 1.40 -6.45 6.04
CA CYS A 180 0.25 -6.65 5.17
C CYS A 180 0.34 -8.03 4.51
N LEU A 181 -0.70 -8.87 4.67
CA LEU A 181 -0.76 -10.22 4.09
C LEU A 181 -1.06 -10.21 2.60
N ARG A 182 -1.41 -9.07 2.01
CA ARG A 182 -1.83 -8.94 0.60
C ARG A 182 -3.00 -9.86 0.24
N CYS A 183 -3.92 -10.04 1.18
CA CYS A 183 -5.05 -10.98 1.13
C CYS A 183 -6.33 -10.37 0.55
N TYR A 184 -6.35 -9.06 0.25
CA TYR A 184 -7.49 -8.29 -0.27
C TYR A 184 -8.70 -8.17 0.67
N GLU A 185 -8.62 -8.53 1.94
CA GLU A 185 -9.71 -8.33 2.89
C GLU A 185 -10.22 -6.88 2.90
N CYS A 186 -9.29 -5.92 2.90
CA CYS A 186 -9.63 -4.49 2.84
C CYS A 186 -10.30 -4.07 1.53
N PHE A 187 -10.05 -4.76 0.42
CA PHE A 187 -10.68 -4.47 -0.86
C PHE A 187 -12.10 -5.08 -0.96
N GLY A 188 -12.30 -6.30 -0.47
CA GLY A 188 -13.60 -6.97 -0.51
C GLY A 188 -14.69 -6.11 0.12
N GLU A 189 -14.43 -5.57 1.29
CA GLU A 189 -15.36 -4.70 2.01
C GLU A 189 -15.55 -3.34 1.31
N THR A 190 -14.46 -2.73 0.85
CA THR A 190 -14.52 -1.41 0.18
C THR A 190 -15.30 -1.46 -1.12
N VAL A 191 -15.15 -2.52 -1.92
CA VAL A 191 -15.92 -2.71 -3.16
C VAL A 191 -17.41 -2.89 -2.87
N GLN A 192 -17.77 -3.43 -1.72
CA GLN A 192 -19.17 -3.56 -1.27
C GLN A 192 -19.71 -2.31 -0.58
N CYS A 193 -18.96 -1.20 -0.56
CA CYS A 193 -19.30 0.04 0.13
C CYS A 193 -19.48 -0.15 1.66
N GLU A 194 -18.82 -1.14 2.24
CA GLU A 194 -18.78 -1.38 3.68
C GLU A 194 -17.54 -0.74 4.33
N ASN A 195 -17.49 -0.78 5.67
CA ASN A 195 -16.34 -0.28 6.41
C ASN A 195 -15.11 -1.15 6.14
N ILE A 196 -13.97 -0.50 5.89
CA ILE A 196 -12.71 -1.18 5.67
C ILE A 196 -12.36 -2.11 6.85
N LYS A 197 -11.95 -3.34 6.52
CA LYS A 197 -11.46 -4.35 7.47
C LYS A 197 -10.03 -4.77 7.12
N CYS A 198 -9.33 -5.35 8.08
CA CYS A 198 -8.01 -5.91 7.85
C CYS A 198 -7.82 -7.21 8.62
N ALA A 199 -7.33 -8.25 7.94
CA ALA A 199 -7.11 -9.56 8.54
C ALA A 199 -6.10 -9.56 9.71
N VAL A 200 -5.21 -8.55 9.78
CA VAL A 200 -4.14 -8.47 10.79
C VAL A 200 -4.19 -7.23 11.68
N ASN A 201 -5.07 -6.28 11.38
CA ASN A 201 -5.26 -5.07 12.18
C ASN A 201 -6.69 -4.97 12.71
N PRO A 202 -6.96 -5.46 13.93
CA PRO A 202 -8.30 -5.40 14.52
C PRO A 202 -8.72 -3.99 14.94
N LYS A 203 -7.83 -3.00 14.84
CA LYS A 203 -8.10 -1.59 15.23
C LYS A 203 -8.48 -0.71 14.05
N ILE A 204 -8.46 -1.22 12.81
CA ILE A 204 -8.81 -0.44 11.64
C ILE A 204 -10.24 0.12 11.75
N GLY A 205 -10.43 1.40 11.46
CA GLY A 205 -11.72 2.08 11.59
C GLY A 205 -12.10 2.46 13.03
N LEU A 206 -11.42 1.94 14.05
CA LEU A 206 -11.68 2.28 15.45
C LEU A 206 -10.93 3.52 15.92
N GLN A 207 -10.00 4.04 15.14
CA GLN A 207 -9.17 5.22 15.49
C GLN A 207 -10.00 6.48 15.71
N LEU A 208 -11.17 6.58 15.09
CA LEU A 208 -12.13 7.66 15.30
C LEU A 208 -12.72 7.65 16.73
N PHE A 209 -12.78 6.47 17.34
CA PHE A 209 -13.35 6.29 18.68
C PHE A 209 -12.29 6.21 19.78
N SER A 210 -11.03 5.94 19.41
CA SER A 210 -9.93 5.83 20.36
C SER A 210 -8.57 6.05 19.68
N ARG A 211 -8.02 7.25 19.80
CA ARG A 211 -6.68 7.57 19.26
C ARG A 211 -5.57 6.71 19.86
N ASN A 212 -5.74 6.24 21.11
CA ASN A 212 -4.73 5.51 21.87
C ASN A 212 -5.04 3.99 22.00
N GLY A 213 -5.90 3.45 21.14
CA GLY A 213 -6.36 2.08 21.27
C GLY A 213 -7.60 1.94 22.17
N PHE A 214 -7.81 0.78 22.75
CA PHE A 214 -8.94 0.58 23.66
C PHE A 214 -8.73 1.33 24.98
N ALA A 215 -9.77 2.00 25.46
CA ALA A 215 -9.72 2.71 26.74
C ALA A 215 -9.28 1.79 27.89
N PRO A 216 -8.52 2.31 28.86
CA PRO A 216 -8.22 1.57 30.08
C PRO A 216 -9.49 1.01 30.72
N ALA A 217 -9.39 -0.16 31.34
CA ALA A 217 -10.52 -0.76 32.05
C ALA A 217 -10.85 0.07 33.29
N ALA A 218 -12.15 0.31 33.53
CA ALA A 218 -12.59 0.98 34.74
C ALA A 218 -12.24 0.20 36.02
N GLU A 219 -12.17 -1.13 35.91
CA GLU A 219 -11.79 -2.04 36.99
C GLU A 219 -10.78 -3.07 36.48
N LYS A 220 -9.65 -3.20 37.16
CA LYS A 220 -8.64 -4.23 36.88
C LYS A 220 -9.18 -5.61 37.28
N LYS A 221 -9.09 -6.57 36.36
CA LYS A 221 -9.53 -7.97 36.60
C LYS A 221 -8.37 -8.94 36.32
N ARG A 222 -8.42 -10.09 36.91
CA ARG A 222 -7.63 -11.26 36.54
C ARG A 222 -8.35 -12.01 35.43
N VAL A 223 -7.74 -12.21 34.31
CA VAL A 223 -8.32 -12.80 33.11
C VAL A 223 -7.50 -13.99 32.65
N LEU A 224 -8.13 -15.15 32.51
CA LEU A 224 -7.55 -16.35 31.92
C LEU A 224 -7.95 -16.40 30.43
N VAL A 225 -7.00 -16.47 29.54
CA VAL A 225 -7.20 -16.68 28.10
C VAL A 225 -6.75 -18.11 27.77
N ALA A 226 -7.67 -18.95 27.34
CA ALA A 226 -7.40 -20.33 26.95
C ALA A 226 -7.18 -20.44 25.44
N GLY A 227 -5.97 -20.82 25.03
CA GLY A 227 -5.55 -21.01 23.65
C GLY A 227 -4.66 -19.89 23.12
N GLY A 228 -3.45 -20.25 22.71
CA GLY A 228 -2.41 -19.34 22.19
C GLY A 228 -2.42 -19.16 20.67
N GLY A 229 -3.56 -19.38 20.01
CA GLY A 229 -3.76 -19.03 18.60
C GLY A 229 -3.90 -17.51 18.40
N PRO A 230 -4.08 -17.04 17.14
CA PRO A 230 -4.11 -15.60 16.83
C PRO A 230 -5.16 -14.83 17.64
N ALA A 231 -6.35 -15.40 17.84
CA ALA A 231 -7.42 -14.76 18.60
C ALA A 231 -7.06 -14.63 20.10
N GLY A 232 -6.51 -15.69 20.71
CA GLY A 232 -6.10 -15.66 22.11
C GLY A 232 -4.91 -14.75 22.36
N MET A 233 -3.92 -14.77 21.50
CA MET A 233 -2.78 -13.82 21.55
C MET A 233 -3.26 -12.38 21.45
N GLN A 234 -4.12 -12.06 20.47
CA GLN A 234 -4.66 -10.71 20.33
C GLN A 234 -5.52 -10.28 21.51
N ALA A 235 -6.32 -11.20 22.06
CA ALA A 235 -7.12 -10.93 23.25
C ALA A 235 -6.23 -10.64 24.47
N ALA A 236 -5.16 -11.42 24.68
CA ALA A 236 -4.22 -11.22 25.77
C ALA A 236 -3.52 -9.85 25.66
N ILE A 237 -2.99 -9.50 24.48
CA ILE A 237 -2.38 -8.19 24.21
C ILE A 237 -3.36 -7.06 24.50
N THR A 238 -4.60 -7.18 24.03
CA THR A 238 -5.63 -6.14 24.21
C THR A 238 -6.02 -5.97 25.66
N LEU A 239 -6.22 -7.06 26.39
CA LEU A 239 -6.60 -7.05 27.80
C LEU A 239 -5.45 -6.50 28.67
N ALA A 240 -4.21 -6.92 28.44
CA ALA A 240 -3.05 -6.38 29.14
C ALA A 240 -2.88 -4.86 28.88
N GLY A 241 -3.03 -4.44 27.62
CA GLY A 241 -2.99 -3.02 27.25
C GLY A 241 -4.11 -2.17 27.87
N ARG A 242 -5.22 -2.80 28.29
CA ARG A 242 -6.28 -2.17 29.07
C ARG A 242 -6.05 -2.19 30.58
N GLY A 243 -4.95 -2.78 31.05
CA GLY A 243 -4.54 -2.81 32.45
C GLY A 243 -5.05 -4.03 33.26
N HIS A 244 -5.61 -5.06 32.62
CA HIS A 244 -5.95 -6.31 33.27
C HIS A 244 -4.69 -7.14 33.59
N GLU A 245 -4.79 -8.04 34.56
CA GLU A 245 -3.81 -9.08 34.82
C GLU A 245 -4.17 -10.32 34.00
N VAL A 246 -3.34 -10.65 33.00
CA VAL A 246 -3.71 -11.68 32.02
C VAL A 246 -2.80 -12.90 32.13
N THR A 247 -3.42 -14.07 32.19
CA THR A 247 -2.74 -15.35 32.04
C THR A 247 -3.20 -16.01 30.75
N LEU A 248 -2.26 -16.19 29.80
CA LEU A 248 -2.52 -16.93 28.55
C LEU A 248 -1.99 -18.35 28.71
N VAL A 249 -2.85 -19.35 28.45
CA VAL A 249 -2.48 -20.77 28.48
C VAL A 249 -2.66 -21.40 27.08
N GLU A 250 -1.70 -22.24 26.70
CA GLU A 250 -1.72 -23.01 25.45
C GLU A 250 -1.37 -24.46 25.75
N LYS A 251 -2.07 -25.41 25.11
CA LYS A 251 -1.83 -26.83 25.29
C LYS A 251 -0.60 -27.36 24.55
N ALA A 252 -0.23 -26.67 23.46
CA ALA A 252 0.97 -26.99 22.71
C ALA A 252 2.20 -26.33 23.32
N ASP A 253 3.37 -26.77 22.90
CA ASP A 253 4.68 -26.24 23.32
C ASP A 253 5.00 -24.84 22.76
N LYS A 254 4.17 -24.32 21.85
CA LYS A 254 4.38 -23.02 21.20
C LYS A 254 3.07 -22.28 20.92
N LEU A 255 3.14 -20.97 20.98
CA LEU A 255 2.06 -20.07 20.56
C LEU A 255 1.97 -20.01 19.03
N GLY A 256 0.82 -19.54 18.49
CA GLY A 256 0.61 -19.31 17.06
C GLY A 256 -0.48 -20.17 16.44
N GLY A 257 -0.73 -21.36 16.97
CA GLY A 257 -1.81 -22.25 16.49
C GLY A 257 -1.80 -22.45 14.98
N ASN A 258 -2.92 -22.22 14.34
CA ASN A 258 -3.08 -22.41 12.88
C ASN A 258 -2.30 -21.42 12.00
N LEU A 259 -1.67 -20.38 12.55
CA LEU A 259 -0.78 -19.51 11.75
C LEU A 259 0.46 -20.26 11.27
N HIS A 260 0.94 -21.28 11.99
CA HIS A 260 2.10 -22.08 11.56
C HIS A 260 1.84 -22.83 10.24
N PRO A 261 0.84 -23.71 10.12
CA PRO A 261 0.56 -24.36 8.84
C PRO A 261 0.11 -23.37 7.76
N ALA A 262 -0.62 -22.30 8.12
CA ALA A 262 -1.04 -21.29 7.15
C ALA A 262 0.13 -20.51 6.54
N GLY A 263 1.20 -20.26 7.30
CA GLY A 263 2.40 -19.57 6.86
C GLY A 263 3.49 -20.46 6.25
N ALA A 264 3.26 -21.76 6.12
CA ALA A 264 4.28 -22.71 5.66
C ALA A 264 4.63 -22.55 4.17
N ALA A 265 3.67 -22.14 3.32
CA ALA A 265 3.93 -21.92 1.92
C ALA A 265 4.83 -20.69 1.71
N TYR A 266 5.80 -20.78 0.78
CA TYR A 266 6.80 -19.74 0.55
C TYR A 266 6.18 -18.36 0.20
N PHE A 267 5.07 -18.32 -0.52
CA PHE A 267 4.35 -17.11 -0.89
C PHE A 267 3.46 -16.56 0.24
N LYS A 268 3.33 -17.29 1.36
CA LYS A 268 2.58 -16.90 2.57
C LYS A 268 3.49 -16.59 3.76
N ARG A 269 4.77 -16.30 3.55
CA ARG A 269 5.73 -15.97 4.61
C ARG A 269 5.30 -14.78 5.48
N ASP A 270 4.47 -13.88 4.94
CA ASP A 270 3.88 -12.78 5.71
C ASP A 270 3.01 -13.27 6.86
N ILE A 271 2.34 -14.42 6.73
CA ILE A 271 1.58 -15.04 7.82
C ILE A 271 2.54 -15.53 8.92
N ALA A 272 3.67 -16.14 8.55
CA ALA A 272 4.67 -16.57 9.52
C ALA A 272 5.31 -15.35 10.24
N LYS A 273 5.62 -14.27 9.52
CA LYS A 273 6.08 -13.00 10.11
C LYS A 273 5.02 -12.42 11.07
N PHE A 274 3.76 -12.39 10.68
CA PHE A 274 2.65 -11.95 11.54
C PHE A 274 2.52 -12.78 12.81
N CYS A 275 2.66 -14.12 12.70
CA CYS A 275 2.67 -15.00 13.86
C CYS A 275 3.77 -14.61 14.86
N GLN A 276 5.00 -14.38 14.37
CA GLN A 276 6.12 -13.98 15.20
C GLN A 276 5.89 -12.61 15.87
N VAL A 277 5.34 -11.64 15.12
CA VAL A 277 4.97 -10.31 15.67
C VAL A 277 3.98 -10.45 16.83
N LEU A 278 2.95 -11.29 16.68
CA LEU A 278 1.98 -11.55 17.77
C LEU A 278 2.65 -12.19 18.98
N ILE A 279 3.52 -13.19 18.78
CA ILE A 279 4.26 -13.87 19.85
C ILE A 279 5.12 -12.85 20.61
N ASN A 280 5.89 -12.03 19.90
CA ASN A 280 6.73 -10.99 20.49
C ASN A 280 5.90 -10.00 21.34
N ARG A 281 4.75 -9.57 20.82
CA ARG A 281 3.83 -8.67 21.54
C ARG A 281 3.21 -9.30 22.79
N VAL A 282 2.90 -10.59 22.75
CA VAL A 282 2.43 -11.31 23.96
C VAL A 282 3.49 -11.31 25.04
N HIS A 283 4.76 -11.53 24.68
CA HIS A 283 5.86 -11.55 25.66
C HIS A 283 6.21 -10.16 26.20
N LYS A 284 5.91 -9.09 25.43
CA LYS A 284 6.11 -7.69 25.86
C LYS A 284 4.97 -7.14 26.72
N ALA A 285 3.79 -7.76 26.67
CA ALA A 285 2.55 -7.30 27.32
C ALA A 285 2.47 -7.76 28.78
#